data_b8210b202b9188673025eaf787010b2d
#
_entry.id   b8210b202b9188673025eaf787010b2d
#
_cell.length_a   1.000
_cell.length_b   1.000
_cell.length_c   1.000
_cell.angle_alpha   90.00
_cell.angle_beta   90.00
_cell.angle_gamma   90.00
#
_symmetry.space_group_name_H-M   'P 1'
#
loop_
_entity.id
_entity.type
_entity.pdbx_description
1 polymer ?
#
loop_
_entity_poly.entity_id
_entity_poly.type
_entity_poly.pdbx_seq_one_letter_code
_entity_poly.pdbx_strand_id
1 'polypeptide(L)'
;MILYLSSIVGQGGAFRAAHRIHLGLRAIGIDSKMLVLNSNLGEKGNLLDNIHVAIPSPQEKVGYHNDLEPLKQYPAYNMASHTFAPAMAGTDVNRYIDIFNPKIVQIHWINAGYIKIEDLGKIKKKIVWRLADCWPLTGGCYYYGDCKRYLTGCGKCPKLGSEDMDDLSHEIWKRKEKAWKEMDMVIV
;
A
#
# COMPACT_ATOMS: atom_id res chain seq x y z
N MET A 1 -11.43 16.30 -8.84
CA MET A 1 -10.58 15.18 -9.30
C MET A 1 -10.46 14.12 -8.21
N ILE A 2 -10.44 12.82 -8.58
CA ILE A 2 -10.14 11.66 -7.72
C ILE A 2 -8.76 11.14 -8.12
N LEU A 3 -7.88 10.88 -7.15
CA LEU A 3 -6.57 10.29 -7.39
C LEU A 3 -6.56 8.83 -6.88
N TYR A 4 -6.32 7.88 -7.78
CA TYR A 4 -6.13 6.47 -7.44
C TYR A 4 -4.67 6.17 -7.11
N LEU A 5 -4.42 5.46 -6.01
CA LEU A 5 -3.11 4.92 -5.65
C LEU A 5 -3.12 3.41 -5.81
N SER A 6 -2.21 2.88 -6.63
CA SER A 6 -2.04 1.44 -6.88
C SER A 6 -0.59 1.13 -7.23
N SER A 7 0.05 0.15 -6.58
CA SER A 7 1.50 -0.06 -6.74
C SER A 7 1.90 -0.59 -8.11
N ILE A 8 1.11 -1.44 -8.76
CA ILE A 8 1.52 -2.13 -10.00
C ILE A 8 0.48 -1.94 -11.10
N VAL A 9 0.94 -1.73 -12.33
CA VAL A 9 0.10 -1.63 -13.54
C VAL A 9 0.12 -2.95 -14.31
N GLY A 10 -1.02 -3.31 -14.88
CA GLY A 10 -1.15 -4.42 -15.84
C GLY A 10 -1.28 -5.81 -15.23
N GLN A 11 -1.02 -5.99 -13.94
CA GLN A 11 -1.05 -7.29 -13.28
C GLN A 11 -1.94 -7.29 -12.01
N GLY A 12 -2.51 -8.47 -11.70
CA GLY A 12 -3.26 -8.70 -10.48
C GLY A 12 -4.68 -8.14 -10.46
N GLY A 13 -5.50 -8.70 -9.55
CA GLY A 13 -6.91 -8.35 -9.39
C GLY A 13 -7.12 -6.93 -8.86
N ALA A 14 -6.25 -6.48 -7.95
CA ALA A 14 -6.35 -5.15 -7.33
C ALA A 14 -6.22 -4.03 -8.39
N PHE A 15 -5.20 -4.13 -9.27
CA PHE A 15 -5.02 -3.17 -10.35
C PHE A 15 -6.20 -3.20 -11.34
N ARG A 16 -6.63 -4.39 -11.79
CA ARG A 16 -7.76 -4.50 -12.72
C ARG A 16 -9.03 -3.86 -12.17
N ALA A 17 -9.30 -4.03 -10.88
CA ALA A 17 -10.43 -3.41 -10.20
C ALA A 17 -10.28 -1.88 -10.16
N ALA A 18 -9.12 -1.37 -9.73
CA ALA A 18 -8.83 0.06 -9.69
C ALA A 18 -8.97 0.71 -11.09
N HIS A 19 -8.37 0.10 -12.10
CA HIS A 19 -8.37 0.60 -13.47
C HIS A 19 -9.79 0.62 -14.08
N ARG A 20 -10.59 -0.43 -13.86
CA ARG A 20 -12.00 -0.46 -14.34
C ARG A 20 -12.84 0.66 -13.73
N ILE A 21 -12.69 0.90 -12.42
CA ILE A 21 -13.43 1.96 -11.74
C ILE A 21 -12.96 3.33 -12.28
N HIS A 22 -11.64 3.51 -12.41
CA HIS A 22 -11.04 4.73 -12.97
C HIS A 22 -11.59 5.03 -14.38
N LEU A 23 -11.58 4.05 -15.29
CA LEU A 23 -12.12 4.22 -16.63
C LEU A 23 -13.63 4.49 -16.62
N GLY A 24 -14.40 3.79 -15.76
CA GLY A 24 -15.84 4.01 -15.60
C GLY A 24 -16.17 5.42 -15.14
N LEU A 25 -15.42 5.96 -14.17
CA LEU A 25 -15.59 7.34 -13.72
C LEU A 25 -15.30 8.35 -14.83
N ARG A 26 -14.24 8.13 -15.59
CA ARG A 26 -13.91 8.99 -16.74
C ARG A 26 -14.96 8.94 -17.83
N ALA A 27 -15.52 7.77 -18.10
CA ALA A 27 -16.58 7.60 -19.11
C ALA A 27 -17.86 8.40 -18.77
N ILE A 28 -18.10 8.65 -17.47
CA ILE A 28 -19.23 9.49 -17.01
C ILE A 28 -18.82 10.94 -16.71
N GLY A 29 -17.65 11.38 -17.19
CA GLY A 29 -17.17 12.76 -17.06
C GLY A 29 -16.54 13.13 -15.71
N ILE A 30 -16.28 12.17 -14.82
CA ILE A 30 -15.59 12.43 -13.56
C ILE A 30 -14.07 12.52 -13.81
N ASP A 31 -13.45 13.62 -13.39
CA ASP A 31 -12.01 13.80 -13.47
C ASP A 31 -11.31 12.84 -12.50
N SER A 32 -10.60 11.87 -13.08
CA SER A 32 -9.92 10.80 -12.37
C SER A 32 -8.51 10.59 -12.93
N LYS A 33 -7.53 10.42 -12.04
CA LYS A 33 -6.12 10.09 -12.35
C LYS A 33 -5.69 8.88 -11.54
N MET A 34 -4.70 8.15 -12.05
CA MET A 34 -4.03 7.08 -11.29
C MET A 34 -2.56 7.44 -11.08
N LEU A 35 -2.05 7.17 -9.88
CA LEU A 35 -0.63 7.23 -9.57
C LEU A 35 -0.15 5.82 -9.21
N VAL A 36 0.85 5.33 -9.93
CA VAL A 36 1.38 3.96 -9.80
C VAL A 36 2.89 3.98 -9.58
N LEU A 37 3.45 2.98 -8.89
CA LEU A 37 4.89 2.90 -8.65
C LEU A 37 5.64 2.40 -9.89
N ASN A 38 5.10 1.37 -10.57
CA ASN A 38 5.74 0.72 -11.69
C ASN A 38 4.72 0.51 -12.80
N SER A 39 5.10 0.90 -14.03
CA SER A 39 4.32 0.61 -15.21
C SER A 39 5.10 -0.34 -16.13
N ASN A 40 4.56 -1.53 -16.35
CA ASN A 40 5.02 -2.40 -17.43
C ASN A 40 4.67 -1.85 -18.81
N LEU A 41 4.10 -0.64 -18.88
CA LEU A 41 3.66 0.02 -20.11
C LEU A 41 4.80 0.75 -20.84
N GLY A 42 6.03 0.72 -20.30
CA GLY A 42 7.18 1.46 -20.84
C GLY A 42 7.03 2.98 -20.69
N GLU A 43 7.95 3.74 -21.30
CA GLU A 43 7.95 5.22 -21.23
C GLU A 43 6.69 5.87 -21.83
N LYS A 44 5.95 5.16 -22.68
CA LYS A 44 4.69 5.65 -23.30
C LYS A 44 3.46 5.49 -22.42
N GLY A 45 3.54 4.75 -21.30
CA GLY A 45 2.41 4.46 -20.42
C GLY A 45 1.84 5.67 -19.66
N ASN A 46 2.61 6.75 -19.56
CA ASN A 46 2.20 7.97 -18.85
C ASN A 46 1.11 8.78 -19.58
N LEU A 47 0.81 8.49 -20.82
CA LEU A 47 -0.08 9.30 -21.66
C LEU A 47 -1.45 8.65 -21.90
N LEU A 48 -1.59 7.37 -21.64
CA LEU A 48 -2.85 6.66 -21.82
C LEU A 48 -3.65 6.66 -20.51
N ASP A 49 -4.90 7.02 -20.59
CA ASP A 49 -5.90 6.91 -19.51
C ASP A 49 -5.60 7.74 -18.24
N ASN A 50 -4.80 8.81 -18.29
CA ASN A 50 -4.42 9.60 -17.10
C ASN A 50 -3.73 8.76 -15.99
N ILE A 51 -2.86 7.83 -16.39
CA ILE A 51 -2.01 7.06 -15.49
C ILE A 51 -0.64 7.75 -15.39
N HIS A 52 -0.22 8.05 -14.17
CA HIS A 52 1.05 8.67 -13.85
C HIS A 52 1.92 7.70 -13.05
N VAL A 53 3.23 7.71 -13.30
CA VAL A 53 4.18 6.89 -12.56
C VAL A 53 4.83 7.72 -11.46
N ALA A 54 4.76 7.22 -10.22
CA ALA A 54 5.51 7.78 -9.12
C ALA A 54 6.98 7.39 -9.27
N ILE A 55 7.85 8.37 -9.37
CA ILE A 55 9.29 8.16 -9.55
C ILE A 55 9.96 8.26 -8.18
N PRO A 56 10.50 7.16 -7.63
CA PRO A 56 11.21 7.22 -6.36
C PRO A 56 12.52 7.98 -6.50
N SER A 57 12.88 8.75 -5.48
CA SER A 57 14.21 9.35 -5.34
C SER A 57 15.30 8.26 -5.20
N PRO A 58 16.60 8.59 -5.36
CA PRO A 58 17.66 7.60 -5.14
C PRO A 58 17.61 6.94 -3.76
N GLN A 59 17.30 7.70 -2.70
CA GLN A 59 17.18 7.21 -1.33
C GLN A 59 15.97 6.25 -1.17
N GLU A 60 14.82 6.59 -1.78
CA GLU A 60 13.61 5.76 -1.78
C GLU A 60 13.85 4.44 -2.54
N LYS A 61 14.62 4.45 -3.63
CA LYS A 61 15.01 3.23 -4.37
C LYS A 61 15.82 2.27 -3.51
N VAL A 62 16.79 2.78 -2.75
CA VAL A 62 17.57 1.96 -1.79
C VAL A 62 16.66 1.36 -0.73
N GLY A 63 15.75 2.17 -0.16
CA GLY A 63 14.76 1.70 0.80
C GLY A 63 13.86 0.60 0.25
N TYR A 64 13.43 0.70 -1.01
CA TYR A 64 12.61 -0.31 -1.66
C TYR A 64 13.28 -1.70 -1.68
N HIS A 65 14.57 -1.76 -2.02
CA HIS A 65 15.32 -3.02 -2.01
C HIS A 65 15.44 -3.63 -0.62
N ASN A 66 15.39 -2.81 0.42
CA ASN A 66 15.56 -3.22 1.81
C ASN A 66 14.22 -3.42 2.55
N ASP A 67 13.09 -3.19 1.89
CA ASP A 67 11.77 -3.29 2.56
C ASP A 67 11.51 -4.67 3.18
N LEU A 68 12.03 -5.73 2.58
CA LEU A 68 11.88 -7.10 3.07
C LEU A 68 13.00 -7.56 4.02
N GLU A 69 14.05 -6.75 4.24
CA GLU A 69 15.17 -7.12 5.10
C GLU A 69 14.75 -7.54 6.51
N PRO A 70 13.79 -6.85 7.18
CA PRO A 70 13.35 -7.26 8.50
C PRO A 70 12.79 -8.69 8.58
N LEU A 71 12.34 -9.26 7.45
CA LEU A 71 11.81 -10.62 7.41
C LEU A 71 12.91 -11.69 7.48
N LYS A 72 14.16 -11.36 7.14
CA LYS A 72 15.28 -12.31 7.15
C LYS A 72 15.64 -12.83 8.53
N GLN A 73 15.28 -12.11 9.59
CA GLN A 73 15.46 -12.56 10.96
C GLN A 73 14.50 -13.70 11.37
N TYR A 74 13.51 -14.02 10.54
CA TYR A 74 12.52 -15.07 10.80
C TYR A 74 12.76 -16.26 9.89
N PRO A 75 13.58 -17.26 10.31
CA PRO A 75 13.97 -18.38 9.45
C PRO A 75 12.79 -19.30 9.07
N ALA A 76 11.72 -19.29 9.84
CA ALA A 76 10.49 -20.02 9.51
C ALA A 76 9.62 -19.32 8.45
N TYR A 77 9.87 -18.04 8.17
CA TYR A 77 9.13 -17.33 7.13
C TYR A 77 9.62 -17.68 5.74
N ASN A 78 8.72 -18.18 4.90
CA ASN A 78 9.04 -18.45 3.51
C ASN A 78 9.01 -17.14 2.68
N MET A 79 10.18 -16.60 2.39
CA MET A 79 10.35 -15.37 1.60
C MET A 79 9.69 -15.44 0.21
N ALA A 80 9.65 -16.62 -0.41
CA ALA A 80 9.03 -16.82 -1.72
C ALA A 80 7.49 -16.81 -1.66
N SER A 81 6.90 -16.87 -0.48
CA SER A 81 5.44 -16.84 -0.33
C SER A 81 4.83 -15.47 -0.65
N HIS A 82 5.60 -14.39 -0.52
CA HIS A 82 5.15 -13.02 -0.69
C HIS A 82 3.83 -12.70 0.04
N THR A 83 3.62 -13.26 1.25
CA THR A 83 2.36 -13.15 2.00
C THR A 83 2.41 -12.12 3.12
N PHE A 84 3.50 -11.35 3.20
CA PHE A 84 3.75 -10.38 4.26
C PHE A 84 4.47 -9.13 3.70
N ALA A 85 4.07 -7.94 4.14
CA ALA A 85 4.73 -6.68 3.79
C ALA A 85 5.02 -5.84 5.04
N PRO A 86 6.30 -5.55 5.31
CA PRO A 86 6.71 -4.66 6.39
C PRO A 86 6.34 -3.19 6.15
N ALA A 87 6.34 -2.74 4.89
CA ALA A 87 6.12 -1.36 4.47
C ALA A 87 6.99 -0.36 5.28
N MET A 88 8.28 -0.71 5.38
CA MET A 88 9.31 0.12 6.02
C MET A 88 9.82 1.21 5.07
N ALA A 89 9.68 0.98 3.77
CA ALA A 89 10.11 1.87 2.72
C ALA A 89 8.97 2.18 1.74
N GLY A 90 9.13 3.25 0.97
CA GLY A 90 8.15 3.64 -0.04
C GLY A 90 8.54 4.93 -0.74
N THR A 91 7.79 5.26 -1.78
CA THR A 91 7.85 6.54 -2.46
C THR A 91 6.95 7.55 -1.75
N ASP A 92 7.43 8.76 -1.50
CA ASP A 92 6.61 9.82 -0.94
C ASP A 92 5.55 10.26 -1.97
N VAL A 93 4.36 9.70 -1.82
CA VAL A 93 3.21 10.04 -2.69
C VAL A 93 2.61 11.40 -2.36
N ASN A 94 2.91 11.99 -1.19
CA ASN A 94 2.34 13.26 -0.77
C ASN A 94 2.75 14.39 -1.70
N ARG A 95 3.98 14.37 -2.24
CA ARG A 95 4.42 15.35 -3.27
C ARG A 95 3.55 15.35 -4.52
N TYR A 96 3.03 14.18 -4.92
CA TYR A 96 2.10 14.06 -6.06
C TYR A 96 0.68 14.50 -5.66
N ILE A 97 0.26 14.19 -4.43
CA ILE A 97 -1.03 14.62 -3.89
C ILE A 97 -1.08 16.15 -3.82
N ASP A 98 0.02 16.79 -3.45
CA ASP A 98 0.12 18.26 -3.43
C ASP A 98 0.02 18.85 -4.85
N ILE A 99 0.72 18.25 -5.83
CA ILE A 99 0.67 18.68 -7.24
C ILE A 99 -0.72 18.49 -7.85
N PHE A 100 -1.33 17.31 -7.67
CA PHE A 100 -2.63 16.99 -8.25
C PHE A 100 -3.79 17.61 -7.48
N ASN A 101 -3.61 17.90 -6.21
CA ASN A 101 -4.60 18.46 -5.30
C ASN A 101 -5.99 17.78 -5.39
N PRO A 102 -6.08 16.45 -5.20
CA PRO A 102 -7.33 15.71 -5.34
C PRO A 102 -8.32 16.09 -4.22
N LYS A 103 -9.63 15.96 -4.51
CA LYS A 103 -10.68 16.00 -3.49
C LYS A 103 -10.75 14.70 -2.68
N ILE A 104 -10.48 13.56 -3.35
CA ILE A 104 -10.52 12.22 -2.78
C ILE A 104 -9.28 11.47 -3.24
N VAL A 105 -8.65 10.73 -2.33
CA VAL A 105 -7.62 9.72 -2.61
C VAL A 105 -8.25 8.35 -2.51
N GLN A 106 -8.31 7.63 -3.61
CA GLN A 106 -8.82 6.26 -3.68
C GLN A 106 -7.65 5.29 -3.60
N ILE A 107 -7.63 4.46 -2.57
CA ILE A 107 -6.55 3.49 -2.35
C ILE A 107 -7.02 2.08 -2.72
N HIS A 108 -6.14 1.35 -3.40
CA HIS A 108 -6.29 -0.08 -3.67
C HIS A 108 -5.16 -0.86 -3.01
N TRP A 109 -4.23 -1.44 -3.78
CA TRP A 109 -3.09 -2.16 -3.25
C TRP A 109 -1.83 -1.28 -3.32
N ILE A 110 -1.18 -1.05 -2.16
CA ILE A 110 -0.11 -0.05 -2.01
C ILE A 110 1.19 -0.61 -1.43
N ASN A 111 1.32 -1.91 -1.36
CA ASN A 111 2.52 -2.59 -0.86
C ASN A 111 3.62 -2.71 -1.93
N ALA A 112 4.58 -3.61 -1.73
CA ALA A 112 5.76 -3.80 -2.57
C ALA A 112 6.62 -2.52 -2.69
N GLY A 113 6.88 -1.86 -1.56
CA GLY A 113 7.72 -0.66 -1.51
C GLY A 113 7.07 0.61 -2.08
N TYR A 114 5.76 0.61 -2.32
CA TYR A 114 5.09 1.77 -2.91
C TYR A 114 4.88 2.89 -1.90
N ILE A 115 4.20 2.62 -0.79
CA ILE A 115 3.91 3.65 0.21
C ILE A 115 4.30 3.12 1.60
N LYS A 116 5.09 3.92 2.32
CA LYS A 116 5.42 3.69 3.71
C LYS A 116 4.21 3.97 4.60
N ILE A 117 4.08 3.22 5.70
CA ILE A 117 2.96 3.36 6.66
C ILE A 117 2.80 4.81 7.12
N GLU A 118 3.90 5.45 7.49
CA GLU A 118 3.91 6.82 8.02
C GLU A 118 3.57 7.86 6.96
N ASP A 119 3.96 7.64 5.70
CA ASP A 119 3.67 8.57 4.61
C ASP A 119 2.20 8.52 4.20
N LEU A 120 1.57 7.34 4.30
CA LEU A 120 0.13 7.21 4.16
C LEU A 120 -0.62 8.04 5.23
N GLY A 121 -0.16 7.99 6.48
CA GLY A 121 -0.73 8.77 7.59
C GLY A 121 -0.60 10.29 7.46
N LYS A 122 0.27 10.78 6.57
CA LYS A 122 0.42 12.21 6.27
C LYS A 122 -0.61 12.76 5.28
N ILE A 123 -1.36 11.91 4.60
CA ILE A 123 -2.35 12.33 3.61
C ILE A 123 -3.47 13.12 4.28
N LYS A 124 -3.60 14.41 3.94
CA LYS A 124 -4.61 15.34 4.49
C LYS A 124 -5.82 15.48 3.54
N LYS A 125 -6.19 14.40 2.88
CA LYS A 125 -7.34 14.34 1.99
C LYS A 125 -8.28 13.23 2.45
N LYS A 126 -9.56 13.33 2.08
CA LYS A 126 -10.50 12.22 2.30
C LYS A 126 -10.03 10.99 1.55
N ILE A 127 -9.92 9.88 2.26
CA ILE A 127 -9.47 8.61 1.72
C ILE A 127 -10.65 7.66 1.58
N VAL A 128 -10.75 6.99 0.44
CA VAL A 128 -11.60 5.82 0.25
C VAL A 128 -10.69 4.63 -0.03
N TRP A 129 -10.63 3.67 0.87
CA TRP A 129 -9.77 2.51 0.75
C TRP A 129 -10.57 1.26 0.41
N ARG A 130 -10.45 0.81 -0.84
CA ARG A 130 -10.98 -0.49 -1.24
C ARG A 130 -9.96 -1.57 -0.89
N LEU A 131 -10.30 -2.40 0.09
CA LEU A 131 -9.40 -3.46 0.53
C LEU A 131 -9.29 -4.55 -0.55
N ALA A 132 -8.06 -4.84 -0.97
CA ALA A 132 -7.74 -5.95 -1.86
C ALA A 132 -7.33 -7.21 -1.07
N ASP A 133 -6.90 -7.02 0.16
CA ASP A 133 -6.47 -8.04 1.11
C ASP A 133 -6.63 -7.52 2.55
N CYS A 134 -6.15 -8.28 3.53
CA CYS A 134 -6.27 -7.94 4.94
C CYS A 134 -5.08 -7.14 5.51
N TRP A 135 -4.08 -6.80 4.68
CA TRP A 135 -2.87 -6.11 5.15
C TRP A 135 -3.17 -4.83 5.96
N PRO A 136 -4.13 -3.97 5.58
CA PRO A 136 -4.42 -2.76 6.35
C PRO A 136 -4.82 -3.03 7.80
N LEU A 137 -5.43 -4.18 8.07
CA LEU A 137 -5.99 -4.56 9.36
C LEU A 137 -5.00 -5.38 10.22
N THR A 138 -3.91 -5.88 9.62
CA THR A 138 -3.00 -6.84 10.25
C THR A 138 -1.64 -6.22 10.55
N GLY A 139 -0.80 -6.94 11.27
CA GLY A 139 0.60 -6.58 11.50
C GLY A 139 1.52 -6.96 10.33
N GLY A 140 1.04 -6.90 9.08
CA GLY A 140 1.85 -7.11 7.88
C GLY A 140 1.41 -8.24 6.97
N CYS A 141 0.62 -9.21 7.44
CA CYS A 141 0.18 -10.31 6.58
C CYS A 141 -0.99 -9.90 5.67
N TYR A 142 -0.99 -10.40 4.41
CA TYR A 142 -2.08 -10.17 3.45
C TYR A 142 -3.34 -10.98 3.77
N TYR A 143 -3.18 -12.16 4.37
CA TYR A 143 -4.29 -13.03 4.76
C TYR A 143 -4.01 -13.57 6.15
N TYR A 144 -4.94 -13.37 7.08
CA TYR A 144 -4.77 -13.80 8.47
C TYR A 144 -5.18 -15.28 8.70
N GLY A 145 -5.95 -15.91 7.78
CA GLY A 145 -6.48 -17.26 7.98
C GLY A 145 -7.29 -17.35 9.28
N ASP A 146 -6.97 -18.32 10.12
CA ASP A 146 -7.61 -18.51 11.43
C ASP A 146 -7.02 -17.63 12.55
N CYS A 147 -5.97 -16.87 12.26
CA CYS A 147 -5.31 -16.00 13.23
C CYS A 147 -6.19 -14.81 13.58
N LYS A 148 -6.46 -14.59 14.88
CA LYS A 148 -7.24 -13.46 15.40
C LYS A 148 -6.39 -12.42 16.13
N ARG A 149 -5.06 -12.55 16.13
CA ARG A 149 -4.16 -11.67 16.90
C ARG A 149 -4.19 -10.22 16.46
N TYR A 150 -4.54 -9.97 15.18
CA TYR A 150 -4.72 -8.60 14.67
C TYR A 150 -5.77 -7.79 15.41
N LEU A 151 -6.72 -8.44 16.10
CA LEU A 151 -7.73 -7.78 16.92
C LEU A 151 -7.16 -7.18 18.21
N THR A 152 -6.00 -7.65 18.67
CA THR A 152 -5.39 -7.30 19.96
C THR A 152 -3.94 -6.82 19.84
N GLY A 153 -3.49 -6.44 18.64
CA GLY A 153 -2.16 -5.85 18.45
C GLY A 153 -1.13 -6.72 17.76
N CYS A 154 -1.50 -7.90 17.25
CA CYS A 154 -0.57 -8.88 16.68
C CYS A 154 0.48 -9.39 17.70
N GLY A 155 1.70 -9.75 17.27
CA GLY A 155 2.71 -10.41 18.08
C GLY A 155 2.57 -11.93 18.11
N LYS A 156 3.64 -12.67 18.48
CA LYS A 156 3.73 -14.14 18.39
C LYS A 156 3.21 -14.64 17.05
N CYS A 157 3.66 -14.03 15.97
CA CYS A 157 3.06 -14.19 14.65
C CYS A 157 3.31 -15.59 14.08
N PRO A 158 2.26 -16.40 13.85
CA PRO A 158 2.45 -17.76 13.33
C PRO A 158 3.02 -17.77 11.91
N LYS A 159 2.78 -16.72 11.11
CA LYS A 159 3.38 -16.59 9.76
C LYS A 159 4.88 -16.30 9.79
N LEU A 160 5.36 -15.64 10.84
CA LEU A 160 6.78 -15.40 11.06
C LEU A 160 7.44 -16.57 11.82
N GLY A 161 6.66 -17.51 12.39
CA GLY A 161 7.16 -18.52 13.30
C GLY A 161 7.72 -17.91 14.59
N SER A 162 7.16 -16.80 15.04
CA SER A 162 7.63 -16.06 16.21
C SER A 162 6.83 -16.40 17.46
N GLU A 163 7.55 -16.58 18.57
CA GLU A 163 6.97 -16.70 19.91
C GLU A 163 7.12 -15.41 20.74
N ASP A 164 7.70 -14.35 20.14
CA ASP A 164 7.87 -13.06 20.76
C ASP A 164 6.61 -12.20 20.60
N MET A 165 6.13 -11.58 21.70
CA MET A 165 5.02 -10.65 21.66
C MET A 165 5.35 -9.33 20.95
N ASP A 166 6.62 -8.91 21.03
CA ASP A 166 7.11 -7.67 20.42
C ASP A 166 7.79 -7.93 19.07
N ASP A 167 7.34 -8.94 18.32
CA ASP A 167 7.86 -9.26 17.00
C ASP A 167 7.52 -8.21 15.94
N LEU A 168 8.04 -8.37 14.72
CA LEU A 168 7.82 -7.48 13.61
C LEU A 168 6.31 -7.23 13.33
N SER A 169 5.46 -8.24 13.56
CA SER A 169 4.03 -8.06 13.32
C SER A 169 3.39 -7.10 14.33
N HIS A 170 3.83 -7.13 15.59
CA HIS A 170 3.40 -6.18 16.61
C HIS A 170 3.91 -4.77 16.31
N GLU A 171 5.18 -4.64 15.93
CA GLU A 171 5.77 -3.36 15.52
C GLU A 171 4.98 -2.72 14.37
N ILE A 172 4.70 -3.47 13.31
CA ILE A 172 3.94 -2.97 12.16
C ILE A 172 2.52 -2.56 12.56
N TRP A 173 1.86 -3.36 13.40
CA TRP A 173 0.52 -3.06 13.89
C TRP A 173 0.51 -1.72 14.65
N LYS A 174 1.45 -1.54 15.59
CA LYS A 174 1.61 -0.28 16.35
C LYS A 174 1.90 0.92 15.44
N ARG A 175 2.75 0.74 14.43
CA ARG A 175 3.05 1.81 13.45
C ARG A 175 1.80 2.25 12.72
N LYS A 176 0.95 1.31 12.27
CA LYS A 176 -0.33 1.61 11.62
C LYS A 176 -1.28 2.32 12.56
N GLU A 177 -1.48 1.79 13.76
CA GLU A 177 -2.33 2.41 14.78
C GLU A 177 -1.93 3.87 15.02
N LYS A 178 -0.64 4.12 15.23
CA LYS A 178 -0.11 5.46 15.46
C LYS A 178 -0.27 6.38 14.25
N ALA A 179 0.07 5.90 13.06
CA ALA A 179 0.11 6.73 11.85
C ALA A 179 -1.28 7.03 11.29
N TRP A 180 -2.25 6.12 11.47
CA TRP A 180 -3.55 6.21 10.81
C TRP A 180 -4.71 6.62 11.71
N LYS A 181 -4.45 6.84 13.00
CA LYS A 181 -5.47 7.18 14.01
C LYS A 181 -6.34 8.37 13.63
N GLU A 182 -5.75 9.40 13.02
CA GLU A 182 -6.42 10.67 12.69
C GLU A 182 -6.78 10.79 11.18
N MET A 183 -6.72 9.68 10.43
CA MET A 183 -7.04 9.72 9.00
C MET A 183 -8.54 9.80 8.75
N ASP A 184 -8.98 10.75 7.88
CA ASP A 184 -10.36 10.77 7.35
C ASP A 184 -10.49 9.69 6.27
N MET A 185 -10.86 8.48 6.69
CA MET A 185 -10.82 7.29 5.87
C MET A 185 -12.14 6.51 5.93
N VAL A 186 -12.63 6.12 4.76
CA VAL A 186 -13.73 5.17 4.58
C VAL A 186 -13.18 3.89 3.97
N ILE A 187 -13.49 2.76 4.56
CA ILE A 187 -13.13 1.41 4.05
C ILE A 187 -14.34 0.83 3.29
N VAL A 188 -14.07 0.26 2.11
CA VAL A 188 -15.08 -0.35 1.24
C VAL A 188 -14.60 -1.70 0.69
#